data_8000497138749cc6879accec65b396a2
#
_entry.id   8000497138749cc6879accec65b396a2
#
_cell.length_a   1.000
_cell.length_b   1.000
_cell.length_c   1.000
_cell.angle_alpha   90.00
_cell.angle_beta   90.00
_cell.angle_gamma   90.00
#
_symmetry.space_group_name_H-M   'P 1'
#
loop_
_entity.id
_entity.type
_entity.pdbx_description
1 polymer ?
#
loop_
_entity_poly.entity_id
_entity_poly.type
_entity_poly.pdbx_seq_one_letter_code
_entity_poly.pdbx_strand_id
1 'polypeptide(L)'
;RRFHDESQAVAMLSHPNIVAVYDVSRSSELEYIVMELIDGITLKQYMQKKGNKLNWMEALHFIIQITKALGHAHSRGIIHRDIKPHNVMVLRDGSVKVADFGIARVASGGHSTLTQEALGSVHYISPEQARGSHIDSRSDLYSAGVVLYEMITGRLPFEGDTPVSVAIQHINSIPLSPRELDDSIPEALEAITMKAMAPNPDNRYLSADDMLADLEEFRKNPSINFDYSAAEFDPEEELDDDRTQIRTVHAASSRSSGERRYEEEHAPRRSRRYEDDYAPRRGRRYDEEDDDLDELPRRGPVWPVILAAAAVLLFVVLMFSFLWNTVIAKMLEQPETYPVPTLVGRL
;
A
#
# COMPACT_ATOMS: atom_id res chain seq x y z
N ARG A 1 -13.50 21.75 5.63
CA ARG A 1 -12.48 22.20 6.60
C ARG A 1 -11.21 21.35 6.47
N ARG A 2 -11.29 20.02 6.59
CA ARG A 2 -10.11 19.13 6.57
C ARG A 2 -9.29 19.22 5.27
N PHE A 3 -9.95 19.29 4.10
CA PHE A 3 -9.29 19.47 2.80
C PHE A 3 -8.49 20.78 2.75
N HIS A 4 -9.07 21.87 3.23
CA HIS A 4 -8.41 23.17 3.20
C HIS A 4 -7.18 23.21 4.10
N ASP A 5 -7.29 22.66 5.31
CA ASP A 5 -6.20 22.65 6.30
C ASP A 5 -5.02 21.78 5.81
N GLU A 6 -5.28 20.62 5.20
CA GLU A 6 -4.25 19.75 4.63
C GLU A 6 -3.63 20.36 3.35
N SER A 7 -4.43 20.94 2.45
CA SER A 7 -3.92 21.59 1.24
C SER A 7 -3.09 22.84 1.57
N GLN A 8 -3.46 23.57 2.60
CA GLN A 8 -2.70 24.74 3.06
C GLN A 8 -1.36 24.33 3.68
N ALA A 9 -1.31 23.19 4.40
CA ALA A 9 -0.06 22.67 4.91
C ALA A 9 0.90 22.25 3.78
N VAL A 10 0.38 21.63 2.71
CA VAL A 10 1.17 21.28 1.52
C VAL A 10 1.67 22.50 0.78
N ALA A 11 0.88 23.58 0.69
CA ALA A 11 1.31 24.83 0.07
C ALA A 11 2.48 25.52 0.83
N MET A 12 2.73 25.13 2.07
CA MET A 12 3.87 25.62 2.86
C MET A 12 5.16 24.81 2.61
N LEU A 13 5.11 23.70 1.86
CA LEU A 13 6.30 22.93 1.53
C LEU A 13 7.14 23.65 0.47
N SER A 14 8.33 24.07 0.84
CA SER A 14 9.32 24.64 -0.08
C SER A 14 10.60 23.82 -0.02
N HIS A 15 10.85 23.01 -1.03
CA HIS A 15 12.03 22.14 -1.10
C HIS A 15 12.39 21.87 -2.57
N PRO A 16 13.67 21.79 -2.97
CA PRO A 16 14.06 21.54 -4.36
C PRO A 16 13.51 20.24 -4.95
N ASN A 17 13.28 19.22 -4.12
CA ASN A 17 12.76 17.93 -4.54
C ASN A 17 11.24 17.77 -4.29
N ILE A 18 10.50 18.85 -4.06
CA ILE A 18 9.03 18.86 -3.95
C ILE A 18 8.47 19.81 -5.01
N VAL A 19 7.39 19.39 -5.68
CA VAL A 19 6.65 20.29 -6.59
C VAL A 19 6.00 21.39 -5.75
N ALA A 20 6.32 22.64 -6.05
CA ALA A 20 5.76 23.76 -5.31
C ALA A 20 4.28 23.96 -5.61
N VAL A 21 3.47 24.14 -4.58
CA VAL A 21 2.07 24.54 -4.67
C VAL A 21 2.00 26.04 -4.44
N TYR A 22 1.48 26.79 -5.40
CA TYR A 22 1.41 28.25 -5.35
C TYR A 22 0.10 28.77 -4.78
N ASP A 23 -1.00 28.05 -5.05
CA ASP A 23 -2.32 28.43 -4.58
C ASP A 23 -3.27 27.22 -4.53
N VAL A 24 -4.21 27.26 -3.60
CA VAL A 24 -5.29 26.29 -3.46
C VAL A 24 -6.59 27.08 -3.34
N SER A 25 -7.39 27.08 -4.38
CA SER A 25 -8.63 27.82 -4.42
C SER A 25 -9.84 26.90 -4.41
N ARG A 26 -10.84 27.32 -3.66
CA ARG A 26 -12.14 26.68 -3.60
C ARG A 26 -13.22 27.73 -3.86
N SER A 27 -13.76 27.71 -5.06
CA SER A 27 -15.00 28.44 -5.35
C SER A 27 -16.22 27.54 -5.12
N SER A 28 -17.41 28.11 -5.13
CA SER A 28 -18.66 27.33 -5.05
C SER A 28 -18.86 26.36 -6.23
N GLU A 29 -18.13 26.55 -7.30
CA GLU A 29 -18.31 25.82 -8.57
C GLU A 29 -17.07 25.01 -8.96
N LEU A 30 -15.87 25.39 -8.50
CA LEU A 30 -14.61 24.77 -8.93
C LEU A 30 -13.58 24.74 -7.81
N GLU A 31 -12.98 23.57 -7.58
CA GLU A 31 -11.79 23.40 -6.73
C GLU A 31 -10.58 23.23 -7.64
N TYR A 32 -9.51 24.01 -7.44
CA TYR A 32 -8.28 23.88 -8.21
C TYR A 32 -7.04 24.16 -7.36
N ILE A 33 -5.94 23.61 -7.80
CA ILE A 33 -4.62 23.79 -7.22
C ILE A 33 -3.71 24.35 -8.30
N VAL A 34 -3.03 25.45 -7.99
CA VAL A 34 -2.00 26.04 -8.83
C VAL A 34 -0.65 25.55 -8.35
N MET A 35 0.11 24.91 -9.23
CA MET A 35 1.40 24.34 -8.87
C MET A 35 2.48 24.67 -9.91
N GLU A 36 3.72 24.43 -9.53
CA GLU A 36 4.90 24.54 -10.39
C GLU A 36 4.74 23.71 -11.66
N LEU A 37 5.01 24.33 -12.82
CA LEU A 37 5.08 23.58 -14.07
C LEU A 37 6.43 22.87 -14.18
N ILE A 38 6.38 21.54 -14.26
CA ILE A 38 7.56 20.71 -14.36
C ILE A 38 7.84 20.35 -15.82
N ASP A 39 8.99 20.79 -16.35
CA ASP A 39 9.50 20.32 -17.65
C ASP A 39 10.27 19.00 -17.44
N GLY A 40 9.55 17.90 -17.45
CA GLY A 40 10.07 16.58 -17.15
C GLY A 40 9.08 15.46 -17.50
N ILE A 41 9.41 14.26 -17.10
CA ILE A 41 8.57 13.07 -17.26
C ILE A 41 8.44 12.36 -15.91
N THR A 42 7.41 11.54 -15.72
CA THR A 42 7.29 10.74 -14.49
C THR A 42 8.42 9.71 -14.42
N LEU A 43 8.80 9.33 -13.20
CA LEU A 43 9.79 8.26 -12.98
C LEU A 43 9.32 6.95 -13.64
N LYS A 44 8.01 6.68 -13.66
CA LYS A 44 7.46 5.51 -14.37
C LYS A 44 7.76 5.57 -15.86
N GLN A 45 7.51 6.70 -16.50
CA GLN A 45 7.84 6.90 -17.93
C GLN A 45 9.37 6.83 -18.18
N TYR A 46 10.15 7.35 -17.24
CA TYR A 46 11.60 7.28 -17.31
C TYR A 46 12.10 5.85 -17.27
N MET A 47 11.62 5.05 -16.30
CA MET A 47 11.94 3.62 -16.20
C MET A 47 11.54 2.86 -17.46
N GLN A 48 10.33 3.09 -17.98
CA GLN A 48 9.88 2.47 -19.23
C GLN A 48 10.82 2.74 -20.41
N LYS A 49 11.32 3.99 -20.56
CA LYS A 49 12.30 4.34 -21.59
C LYS A 49 13.65 3.65 -21.40
N LYS A 50 13.98 3.23 -20.18
CA LYS A 50 15.21 2.52 -19.80
C LYS A 50 15.04 0.98 -19.80
N GLY A 51 13.90 0.45 -20.23
CA GLY A 51 13.61 -0.98 -20.22
C GLY A 51 13.11 -1.49 -18.86
N ASN A 52 12.47 -0.63 -18.08
CA ASN A 52 11.88 -0.82 -16.76
C ASN A 52 12.88 -0.99 -15.60
N LYS A 53 14.17 -1.11 -15.86
CA LYS A 53 15.21 -1.27 -14.86
C LYS A 53 16.24 -0.13 -14.97
N LEU A 54 16.67 0.38 -13.84
CA LEU A 54 17.72 1.39 -13.76
C LEU A 54 19.04 0.77 -13.30
N ASN A 55 20.15 1.40 -13.65
CA ASN A 55 21.42 1.12 -12.98
C ASN A 55 21.29 1.54 -11.50
N TRP A 56 21.87 0.75 -10.60
CA TRP A 56 21.77 1.00 -9.16
C TRP A 56 22.31 2.38 -8.75
N MET A 57 23.30 2.94 -9.42
CA MET A 57 23.82 4.30 -9.14
C MET A 57 22.78 5.37 -9.48
N GLU A 58 22.06 5.19 -10.59
CA GLU A 58 20.97 6.08 -11.00
C GLU A 58 19.78 5.96 -10.05
N ALA A 59 19.41 4.73 -9.66
CA ALA A 59 18.39 4.48 -8.65
C ALA A 59 18.75 5.10 -7.30
N LEU A 60 20.01 4.96 -6.86
CA LEU A 60 20.52 5.59 -5.64
C LEU A 60 20.41 7.11 -5.70
N HIS A 61 20.76 7.71 -6.84
CA HIS A 61 20.63 9.15 -7.04
C HIS A 61 19.19 9.64 -6.90
N PHE A 62 18.23 8.90 -7.41
CA PHE A 62 16.82 9.26 -7.33
C PHE A 62 16.25 9.04 -5.94
N ILE A 63 16.53 7.88 -5.31
CA ILE A 63 15.97 7.58 -4.00
C ILE A 63 16.47 8.52 -2.91
N ILE A 64 17.73 8.95 -2.98
CA ILE A 64 18.28 9.98 -2.07
C ILE A 64 17.45 11.28 -2.14
N GLN A 65 17.08 11.71 -3.34
CA GLN A 65 16.31 12.94 -3.53
C GLN A 65 14.86 12.77 -3.06
N ILE A 66 14.25 11.60 -3.32
CA ILE A 66 12.91 11.26 -2.82
C ILE A 66 12.91 11.26 -1.29
N THR A 67 13.91 10.61 -0.67
CA THR A 67 14.02 10.54 0.80
C THR A 67 14.22 11.94 1.42
N LYS A 68 14.99 12.83 0.77
CA LYS A 68 15.13 14.24 1.19
C LYS A 68 13.78 14.98 1.14
N ALA A 69 13.00 14.78 0.08
CA ALA A 69 11.66 15.36 -0.03
C ALA A 69 10.73 14.88 1.10
N LEU A 70 10.75 13.56 1.37
CA LEU A 70 9.97 12.95 2.46
C LEU A 70 10.39 13.50 3.83
N GLY A 71 11.70 13.57 4.12
CA GLY A 71 12.20 14.11 5.39
C GLY A 71 11.74 15.56 5.60
N HIS A 72 11.77 16.40 4.57
CA HIS A 72 11.26 17.76 4.63
C HIS A 72 9.76 17.83 4.94
N ALA A 73 8.94 16.97 4.34
CA ALA A 73 7.50 16.92 4.59
C ALA A 73 7.20 16.36 6.01
N HIS A 74 7.86 15.27 6.38
CA HIS A 74 7.68 14.61 7.67
C HIS A 74 8.04 15.51 8.84
N SER A 75 9.10 16.32 8.74
CA SER A 75 9.47 17.32 9.77
C SER A 75 8.39 18.38 10.00
N ARG A 76 7.41 18.49 9.11
CA ARG A 76 6.24 19.38 9.20
C ARG A 76 4.94 18.64 9.50
N GLY A 77 5.03 17.35 9.83
CA GLY A 77 3.87 16.50 10.12
C GLY A 77 3.05 16.12 8.89
N ILE A 78 3.61 16.28 7.68
CA ILE A 78 2.92 15.95 6.43
C ILE A 78 3.40 14.58 5.95
N ILE A 79 2.45 13.64 5.79
CA ILE A 79 2.68 12.29 5.27
C ILE A 79 2.10 12.26 3.86
N HIS A 80 2.88 11.73 2.90
CA HIS A 80 2.50 11.70 1.48
C HIS A 80 1.40 10.68 1.19
N ARG A 81 1.52 9.45 1.73
CA ARG A 81 0.55 8.34 1.65
C ARG A 81 0.34 7.70 0.27
N ASP A 82 0.95 8.21 -0.79
CA ASP A 82 0.83 7.69 -2.16
C ASP A 82 2.15 7.84 -2.94
N ILE A 83 3.27 7.45 -2.32
CA ILE A 83 4.58 7.42 -2.99
C ILE A 83 4.59 6.28 -4.02
N LYS A 84 4.81 6.67 -5.28
CA LYS A 84 4.89 5.76 -6.44
C LYS A 84 5.62 6.44 -7.59
N PRO A 85 6.14 5.70 -8.59
CA PRO A 85 6.87 6.30 -9.70
C PRO A 85 6.05 7.28 -10.56
N HIS A 86 4.72 7.22 -10.49
CA HIS A 86 3.85 8.18 -11.20
C HIS A 86 3.85 9.57 -10.54
N ASN A 87 4.07 9.64 -9.23
CA ASN A 87 4.07 10.85 -8.43
C ASN A 87 5.49 11.43 -8.23
N VAL A 88 6.48 10.92 -8.94
CA VAL A 88 7.86 11.43 -8.96
C VAL A 88 8.19 11.92 -10.36
N MET A 89 8.52 13.19 -10.50
CA MET A 89 8.89 13.83 -11.76
C MET A 89 10.41 13.83 -11.90
N VAL A 90 10.93 13.35 -13.03
CA VAL A 90 12.35 13.41 -13.40
C VAL A 90 12.54 14.57 -14.36
N LEU A 91 13.38 15.53 -13.99
CA LEU A 91 13.67 16.72 -14.76
C LEU A 91 14.81 16.43 -15.76
N ARG A 92 15.05 17.35 -16.70
CA ARG A 92 16.07 17.19 -17.74
C ARG A 92 17.50 17.17 -17.21
N ASP A 93 17.75 17.80 -16.07
CA ASP A 93 19.04 17.84 -15.40
C ASP A 93 19.32 16.60 -14.52
N GLY A 94 18.38 15.65 -14.48
CA GLY A 94 18.48 14.44 -13.65
C GLY A 94 18.04 14.65 -12.20
N SER A 95 17.57 15.84 -11.83
CA SER A 95 16.93 16.06 -10.52
C SER A 95 15.53 15.47 -10.51
N VAL A 96 15.02 15.16 -9.30
CA VAL A 96 13.64 14.68 -9.14
C VAL A 96 12.84 15.59 -8.23
N LYS A 97 11.52 15.65 -8.48
CA LYS A 97 10.56 16.32 -7.63
C LYS A 97 9.38 15.38 -7.33
N VAL A 98 9.03 15.26 -6.05
CA VAL A 98 7.85 14.54 -5.59
C VAL A 98 6.64 15.44 -5.73
N ALA A 99 5.59 14.93 -6.37
CA ALA A 99 4.32 15.62 -6.63
C ALA A 99 3.19 14.97 -5.82
N ASP A 100 2.03 15.63 -5.77
CA ASP A 100 0.76 15.06 -5.27
C ASP A 100 0.77 14.60 -3.79
N PHE A 101 1.38 15.41 -2.90
CA PHE A 101 1.29 15.18 -1.45
C PHE A 101 -0.16 15.12 -0.99
N GLY A 102 -0.69 13.92 -0.77
CA GLY A 102 -1.92 13.59 -0.02
C GLY A 102 -3.24 14.32 -0.36
N ILE A 103 -3.22 15.28 -1.29
CA ILE A 103 -4.33 16.22 -1.57
C ILE A 103 -5.56 15.47 -2.14
N ALA A 104 -5.36 14.41 -2.89
CA ALA A 104 -6.45 13.70 -3.57
C ALA A 104 -7.31 12.80 -2.66
N ARG A 105 -6.77 12.29 -1.54
CA ARG A 105 -7.53 11.42 -0.62
C ARG A 105 -8.54 12.18 0.26
N VAL A 106 -8.35 13.46 0.42
CA VAL A 106 -9.26 14.33 1.18
C VAL A 106 -10.48 14.75 0.35
N ALA A 107 -10.32 14.86 -0.98
CA ALA A 107 -11.39 15.23 -1.90
C ALA A 107 -12.43 14.10 -2.10
N SER A 108 -12.05 12.84 -1.94
CA SER A 108 -12.92 11.69 -2.22
C SER A 108 -13.60 11.11 -0.98
N GLY A 109 -14.04 11.92 -0.04
CA GLY A 109 -15.00 11.60 1.05
C GLY A 109 -15.34 10.12 1.34
N GLY A 110 -14.34 9.23 1.43
CA GLY A 110 -14.54 7.84 1.84
C GLY A 110 -15.12 6.87 0.80
N HIS A 111 -15.46 7.31 -0.40
CA HIS A 111 -15.88 6.43 -1.50
C HIS A 111 -14.77 6.35 -2.56
N SER A 112 -13.88 5.38 -2.39
CA SER A 112 -12.94 4.98 -3.45
C SER A 112 -13.74 4.38 -4.61
N THR A 113 -14.07 5.19 -5.60
CA THR A 113 -14.33 4.66 -6.93
C THR A 113 -13.03 4.03 -7.40
N LEU A 114 -13.06 2.71 -7.68
CA LEU A 114 -11.96 1.94 -8.23
C LEU A 114 -11.64 2.45 -9.65
N THR A 115 -10.94 3.56 -9.73
CA THR A 115 -10.37 4.05 -10.99
C THR A 115 -9.11 3.24 -11.30
N GLN A 116 -8.74 3.16 -12.57
CA GLN A 116 -7.53 2.45 -13.02
C GLN A 116 -6.25 2.98 -12.35
N GLU A 117 -6.26 4.24 -11.89
CA GLU A 117 -5.19 4.85 -11.09
C GLU A 117 -5.14 4.32 -9.65
N ALA A 118 -6.30 4.06 -9.03
CA ALA A 118 -6.38 3.41 -7.73
C ALA A 118 -5.88 1.96 -7.78
N LEU A 119 -6.10 1.26 -8.91
CA LEU A 119 -5.58 -0.08 -9.18
C LEU A 119 -4.04 -0.11 -9.22
N GLY A 120 -3.39 0.92 -9.79
CA GLY A 120 -1.93 1.02 -9.85
C GLY A 120 -1.27 1.37 -8.51
N SER A 121 -1.98 2.09 -7.63
CA SER A 121 -1.44 2.52 -6.33
C SER A 121 -1.27 1.39 -5.33
N VAL A 122 -2.00 0.28 -5.47
CA VAL A 122 -1.94 -0.86 -4.54
C VAL A 122 -0.56 -1.54 -4.52
N HIS A 123 0.21 -1.45 -5.60
CA HIS A 123 1.55 -2.05 -5.69
C HIS A 123 2.60 -1.38 -4.81
N TYR A 124 2.31 -0.20 -4.27
CA TYR A 124 3.21 0.58 -3.41
C TYR A 124 2.62 0.84 -2.03
N ILE A 125 1.50 0.19 -1.70
CA ILE A 125 0.79 0.38 -0.44
C ILE A 125 1.59 -0.23 0.72
N SER A 126 1.65 0.47 1.84
CA SER A 126 2.25 -0.12 3.05
C SER A 126 1.29 -1.12 3.73
N PRO A 127 1.83 -2.10 4.49
CA PRO A 127 1.00 -3.07 5.22
C PRO A 127 -0.05 -2.43 6.11
N GLU A 128 0.29 -1.38 6.86
CA GLU A 128 -0.62 -0.65 7.73
C GLU A 128 -1.70 0.11 6.95
N GLN A 129 -1.38 0.64 5.76
CA GLN A 129 -2.39 1.22 4.87
C GLN A 129 -3.35 0.15 4.34
N ALA A 130 -2.84 -1.02 3.97
CA ALA A 130 -3.63 -2.15 3.48
C ALA A 130 -4.55 -2.72 4.57
N ARG A 131 -4.09 -2.75 5.83
CA ARG A 131 -4.91 -3.14 7.00
C ARG A 131 -5.90 -2.04 7.43
N GLY A 132 -5.76 -0.80 6.95
CA GLY A 132 -6.53 0.34 7.46
C GLY A 132 -6.14 0.76 8.87
N SER A 133 -4.93 0.44 9.31
CA SER A 133 -4.38 0.76 10.63
C SER A 133 -3.85 2.19 10.69
N HIS A 134 -3.20 2.55 11.81
CA HIS A 134 -2.59 3.87 11.97
C HIS A 134 -1.46 4.07 10.97
N ILE A 135 -1.49 5.19 10.24
CA ILE A 135 -0.52 5.57 9.21
C ILE A 135 0.37 6.69 9.76
N ASP A 136 1.68 6.49 9.74
CA ASP A 136 2.68 7.50 10.06
C ASP A 136 3.71 7.70 8.94
N SER A 137 4.78 8.45 9.20
CA SER A 137 5.85 8.75 8.23
C SER A 137 6.55 7.49 7.69
N ARG A 138 6.60 6.41 8.47
CA ARG A 138 7.23 5.13 8.10
C ARG A 138 6.49 4.42 6.96
N SER A 139 5.20 4.74 6.76
CA SER A 139 4.43 4.26 5.60
C SER A 139 5.00 4.78 4.28
N ASP A 140 5.42 6.04 4.23
CA ASP A 140 6.06 6.62 3.04
C ASP A 140 7.44 5.99 2.78
N LEU A 141 8.18 5.65 3.85
CA LEU A 141 9.49 4.98 3.74
C LEU A 141 9.35 3.57 3.17
N TYR A 142 8.29 2.83 3.55
CA TYR A 142 7.96 1.55 2.94
C TYR A 142 7.70 1.71 1.43
N SER A 143 6.85 2.65 1.05
CA SER A 143 6.53 2.92 -0.35
C SER A 143 7.77 3.37 -1.14
N ALA A 144 8.66 4.17 -0.53
CA ALA A 144 9.95 4.54 -1.12
C ALA A 144 10.87 3.33 -1.31
N GLY A 145 10.87 2.38 -0.37
CA GLY A 145 11.53 1.08 -0.50
C GLY A 145 11.01 0.27 -1.69
N VAL A 146 9.69 0.20 -1.88
CA VAL A 146 9.06 -0.46 -3.03
C VAL A 146 9.47 0.21 -4.35
N VAL A 147 9.52 1.54 -4.39
CA VAL A 147 9.99 2.29 -5.57
C VAL A 147 11.47 1.97 -5.86
N LEU A 148 12.32 1.92 -4.83
CA LEU A 148 13.72 1.55 -4.98
C LEU A 148 13.85 0.11 -5.49
N TYR A 149 13.10 -0.83 -4.91
CA TYR A 149 13.04 -2.22 -5.36
C TYR A 149 12.72 -2.31 -6.85
N GLU A 150 11.66 -1.64 -7.30
CA GLU A 150 11.26 -1.63 -8.72
C GLU A 150 12.34 -1.00 -9.60
N MET A 151 12.97 0.11 -9.19
CA MET A 151 14.05 0.75 -9.95
C MET A 151 15.23 -0.19 -10.19
N ILE A 152 15.68 -0.91 -9.15
CA ILE A 152 16.90 -1.73 -9.24
C ILE A 152 16.66 -3.13 -9.83
N THR A 153 15.45 -3.68 -9.68
CA THR A 153 15.10 -5.02 -10.19
C THR A 153 14.37 -4.99 -11.53
N GLY A 154 13.67 -3.89 -11.82
CA GLY A 154 12.75 -3.79 -12.97
C GLY A 154 11.43 -4.51 -12.75
N ARG A 155 11.16 -5.01 -11.55
CA ARG A 155 9.95 -5.77 -11.18
C ARG A 155 9.33 -5.20 -9.91
N LEU A 156 8.03 -5.37 -9.78
CA LEU A 156 7.33 -5.11 -8.52
C LEU A 156 7.64 -6.23 -7.52
N PRO A 157 7.69 -5.94 -6.20
CA PRO A 157 7.92 -6.96 -5.18
C PRO A 157 6.76 -7.97 -5.10
N PHE A 158 5.55 -7.52 -5.37
CA PHE A 158 4.34 -8.31 -5.33
C PHE A 158 3.46 -8.02 -6.54
N GLU A 159 2.92 -9.10 -7.14
CA GLU A 159 2.01 -9.07 -8.28
C GLU A 159 0.83 -10.02 -8.03
N GLY A 160 -0.33 -9.72 -8.61
CA GLY A 160 -1.52 -10.55 -8.45
C GLY A 160 -2.66 -10.12 -9.36
N ASP A 161 -3.62 -11.03 -9.56
CA ASP A 161 -4.76 -10.82 -10.47
C ASP A 161 -5.73 -9.74 -9.97
N THR A 162 -5.70 -9.43 -8.68
CA THR A 162 -6.59 -8.44 -8.07
C THR A 162 -5.84 -7.51 -7.15
N PRO A 163 -6.30 -6.26 -6.96
CA PRO A 163 -5.70 -5.34 -5.99
C PRO A 163 -5.69 -5.89 -4.57
N VAL A 164 -6.72 -6.67 -4.21
CA VAL A 164 -6.82 -7.30 -2.89
C VAL A 164 -5.72 -8.34 -2.70
N SER A 165 -5.44 -9.17 -3.72
CA SER A 165 -4.38 -10.17 -3.63
C SER A 165 -3.00 -9.54 -3.49
N VAL A 166 -2.74 -8.40 -4.15
CA VAL A 166 -1.49 -7.64 -3.99
C VAL A 166 -1.39 -7.01 -2.59
N ALA A 167 -2.48 -6.42 -2.10
CA ALA A 167 -2.52 -5.84 -0.75
C ALA A 167 -2.25 -6.90 0.34
N ILE A 168 -2.82 -8.10 0.19
CA ILE A 168 -2.58 -9.22 1.12
C ILE A 168 -1.10 -9.65 1.11
N GLN A 169 -0.44 -9.65 -0.04
CA GLN A 169 0.99 -9.96 -0.13
C GLN A 169 1.86 -8.91 0.59
N HIS A 170 1.53 -7.62 0.49
CA HIS A 170 2.20 -6.59 1.27
C HIS A 170 2.06 -6.78 2.78
N ILE A 171 0.94 -7.39 3.24
CA ILE A 171 0.68 -7.65 4.65
C ILE A 171 1.45 -8.88 5.16
N ASN A 172 1.47 -9.97 4.36
CA ASN A 172 1.78 -11.32 4.85
C ASN A 172 2.99 -11.97 4.17
N SER A 173 3.60 -11.32 3.17
CA SER A 173 4.66 -11.97 2.38
C SER A 173 5.94 -11.17 2.43
N ILE A 174 7.07 -11.87 2.36
CA ILE A 174 8.39 -11.30 2.13
C ILE A 174 8.68 -11.39 0.63
N PRO A 175 9.07 -10.30 -0.04
CA PRO A 175 9.42 -10.36 -1.45
C PRO A 175 10.75 -11.09 -1.66
N LEU A 176 10.99 -11.56 -2.88
CA LEU A 176 12.33 -12.03 -3.27
C LEU A 176 13.35 -10.92 -3.04
N SER A 177 14.54 -11.27 -2.54
CA SER A 177 15.56 -10.26 -2.36
C SER A 177 16.04 -9.72 -3.73
N PRO A 178 16.40 -8.44 -3.84
CA PRO A 178 16.87 -7.86 -5.09
C PRO A 178 18.00 -8.65 -5.76
N ARG A 179 18.92 -9.23 -4.98
CA ARG A 179 20.06 -10.01 -5.49
C ARG A 179 19.69 -11.42 -5.97
N GLU A 180 18.58 -11.96 -5.53
CA GLU A 180 18.01 -13.19 -6.12
C GLU A 180 17.54 -12.96 -7.57
N LEU A 181 17.19 -11.72 -7.90
CA LEU A 181 16.78 -11.33 -9.25
C LEU A 181 17.96 -10.84 -10.10
N ASP A 182 18.95 -10.21 -9.48
CA ASP A 182 20.16 -9.68 -10.14
C ASP A 182 21.31 -9.56 -9.14
N ASP A 183 22.29 -10.45 -9.23
CA ASP A 183 23.45 -10.52 -8.37
C ASP A 183 24.43 -9.33 -8.52
N SER A 184 24.27 -8.51 -9.57
CA SER A 184 25.02 -7.27 -9.75
C SER A 184 24.59 -6.12 -8.84
N ILE A 185 23.45 -6.26 -8.13
CA ILE A 185 22.98 -5.28 -7.15
C ILE A 185 23.88 -5.36 -5.91
N PRO A 186 24.42 -4.22 -5.42
CA PRO A 186 25.24 -4.20 -4.21
C PRO A 186 24.46 -4.69 -2.98
N GLU A 187 25.11 -5.51 -2.17
CA GLU A 187 24.51 -6.10 -0.97
C GLU A 187 23.97 -5.04 0.00
N ALA A 188 24.72 -3.97 0.21
CA ALA A 188 24.27 -2.87 1.07
C ALA A 188 23.00 -2.18 0.54
N LEU A 189 22.84 -2.06 -0.80
CA LEU A 189 21.64 -1.47 -1.37
C LEU A 189 20.44 -2.39 -1.25
N GLU A 190 20.64 -3.70 -1.38
CA GLU A 190 19.63 -4.71 -1.07
C GLU A 190 19.19 -4.59 0.39
N ALA A 191 20.15 -4.56 1.34
CA ALA A 191 19.87 -4.45 2.77
C ALA A 191 19.04 -3.20 3.10
N ILE A 192 19.42 -2.03 2.55
CA ILE A 192 18.65 -0.78 2.72
C ILE A 192 17.22 -0.94 2.17
N THR A 193 17.09 -1.53 0.98
CA THR A 193 15.79 -1.72 0.32
C THR A 193 14.89 -2.62 1.15
N MET A 194 15.40 -3.76 1.59
CA MET A 194 14.64 -4.72 2.38
C MET A 194 14.26 -4.17 3.75
N LYS A 195 15.17 -3.47 4.44
CA LYS A 195 14.85 -2.78 5.71
C LYS A 195 13.73 -1.75 5.54
N ALA A 196 13.77 -0.92 4.49
CA ALA A 196 12.69 0.02 4.23
C ALA A 196 11.34 -0.70 4.00
N MET A 197 11.38 -1.91 3.43
CA MET A 197 10.20 -2.73 3.12
C MET A 197 9.83 -3.74 4.22
N ALA A 198 10.40 -3.67 5.42
CA ALA A 198 10.00 -4.54 6.52
C ALA A 198 8.49 -4.42 6.80
N PRO A 199 7.74 -5.53 6.95
CA PRO A 199 6.29 -5.50 7.18
C PRO A 199 5.90 -4.75 8.45
N ASN A 200 6.64 -4.98 9.55
CA ASN A 200 6.45 -4.26 10.81
C ASN A 200 7.11 -2.86 10.73
N PRO A 201 6.35 -1.76 10.95
CA PRO A 201 6.90 -0.41 10.96
C PRO A 201 8.04 -0.20 11.95
N ASP A 202 8.08 -0.93 13.07
CA ASP A 202 9.13 -0.79 14.10
C ASP A 202 10.48 -1.38 13.65
N ASN A 203 10.44 -2.29 12.66
CA ASN A 203 11.63 -2.88 12.06
C ASN A 203 12.15 -2.10 10.84
N ARG A 204 11.47 -1.01 10.46
CA ARG A 204 11.89 -0.11 9.37
C ARG A 204 12.82 0.98 9.87
N TYR A 205 13.16 1.90 8.98
CA TYR A 205 13.73 3.18 9.37
C TYR A 205 12.73 4.00 10.18
N LEU A 206 13.15 4.53 11.31
CA LEU A 206 12.29 5.34 12.18
C LEU A 206 11.97 6.71 11.56
N SER A 207 12.91 7.23 10.74
CA SER A 207 12.76 8.50 10.05
C SER A 207 13.38 8.46 8.65
N ALA A 208 13.00 9.44 7.82
CA ALA A 208 13.64 9.65 6.53
C ALA A 208 15.11 10.03 6.67
N ASP A 209 15.50 10.69 7.76
CA ASP A 209 16.89 11.06 8.02
C ASP A 209 17.75 9.82 8.29
N ASP A 210 17.22 8.81 9.00
CA ASP A 210 17.93 7.54 9.24
C ASP A 210 18.13 6.78 7.91
N MET A 211 17.10 6.69 7.07
CA MET A 211 17.22 6.09 5.75
C MET A 211 18.20 6.85 4.85
N LEU A 212 18.17 8.17 4.91
CA LEU A 212 19.07 9.03 4.15
C LEU A 212 20.53 8.86 4.60
N ALA A 213 20.78 8.70 5.90
CA ALA A 213 22.11 8.47 6.44
C ALA A 213 22.74 7.19 5.85
N ASP A 214 22.00 6.07 5.84
CA ASP A 214 22.48 4.80 5.27
C ASP A 214 22.69 4.90 3.76
N LEU A 215 21.77 5.55 3.01
CA LEU A 215 21.93 5.80 1.57
C LEU A 215 23.16 6.66 1.25
N GLU A 216 23.42 7.70 2.03
CA GLU A 216 24.60 8.57 1.85
C GLU A 216 25.90 7.87 2.28
N GLU A 217 25.86 7.00 3.29
CA GLU A 217 27.00 6.18 3.67
C GLU A 217 27.33 5.14 2.60
N PHE A 218 26.31 4.44 2.09
CA PHE A 218 26.47 3.55 0.93
C PHE A 218 27.02 4.29 -0.29
N ARG A 219 26.55 5.49 -0.58
CA ARG A 219 27.06 6.30 -1.69
C ARG A 219 28.55 6.59 -1.56
N LYS A 220 29.05 6.82 -0.35
CA LYS A 220 30.47 7.08 -0.07
C LYS A 220 31.30 5.79 -0.11
N ASN A 221 30.74 4.69 0.35
CA ASN A 221 31.39 3.38 0.41
C ASN A 221 30.45 2.26 -0.09
N PRO A 222 30.42 1.97 -1.39
CA PRO A 222 29.53 0.93 -1.94
C PRO A 222 29.84 -0.49 -1.46
N SER A 223 30.99 -0.71 -0.77
CA SER A 223 31.35 -2.01 -0.20
C SER A 223 31.00 -2.11 1.31
N ILE A 224 30.27 -1.15 1.83
CA ILE A 224 29.80 -1.21 3.22
C ILE A 224 28.89 -2.42 3.39
N ASN A 225 28.94 -3.03 4.56
CA ASN A 225 27.97 -4.06 4.97
C ASN A 225 27.11 -3.51 6.09
N PHE A 226 25.80 -3.50 5.88
CA PHE A 226 24.81 -3.19 6.91
C PHE A 226 24.32 -4.51 7.50
N ASP A 227 24.69 -4.77 8.74
CA ASP A 227 24.24 -5.96 9.49
C ASP A 227 22.87 -5.65 10.13
N TYR A 228 21.81 -5.80 9.35
CA TYR A 228 20.44 -5.78 9.88
C TYR A 228 20.05 -7.20 10.31
N SER A 229 19.46 -7.33 11.49
CA SER A 229 19.01 -8.63 12.01
C SER A 229 17.96 -9.26 11.08
N ALA A 230 18.13 -10.55 10.76
CA ALA A 230 17.18 -11.29 9.93
C ALA A 230 15.76 -11.36 10.56
N ALA A 231 15.66 -11.24 11.87
CA ALA A 231 14.39 -11.21 12.62
C ALA A 231 13.54 -9.96 12.28
N GLU A 232 14.16 -8.88 11.75
CA GLU A 232 13.46 -7.67 11.35
C GLU A 232 12.52 -7.87 10.14
N PHE A 233 12.62 -9.01 9.45
CA PHE A 233 11.84 -9.29 8.23
C PHE A 233 10.75 -10.35 8.41
N ASP A 234 10.58 -10.93 9.60
CA ASP A 234 9.58 -11.97 9.84
C ASP A 234 8.17 -11.38 10.08
N PRO A 235 7.19 -11.65 9.21
CA PRO A 235 5.82 -11.16 9.39
C PRO A 235 5.03 -11.89 10.49
N GLU A 236 5.53 -13.04 11.03
CA GLU A 236 4.78 -13.85 11.99
C GLU A 236 4.79 -13.32 13.42
N GLU A 237 5.70 -12.42 13.80
CA GLU A 237 5.75 -11.87 15.17
C GLU A 237 4.56 -10.97 15.55
N GLU A 238 3.78 -10.46 14.60
CA GLU A 238 2.61 -9.59 14.89
C GLU A 238 1.32 -10.33 15.25
N LEU A 239 1.24 -11.66 15.12
CA LEU A 239 -0.02 -12.39 15.31
C LEU A 239 -0.31 -12.82 16.76
N ASP A 240 0.60 -12.57 17.71
CA ASP A 240 0.48 -13.15 19.08
C ASP A 240 -0.06 -12.18 20.15
N ASP A 241 -0.31 -10.90 19.86
CA ASP A 241 -0.71 -9.91 20.88
C ASP A 241 -2.25 -9.79 21.09
N ASP A 242 -3.07 -10.53 20.33
CA ASP A 242 -4.55 -10.50 20.47
C ASP A 242 -5.15 -11.82 21.01
N ARG A 243 -4.31 -12.70 21.58
CA ARG A 243 -4.81 -13.81 22.38
C ARG A 243 -5.20 -13.29 23.76
N THR A 244 -6.46 -13.03 23.93
CA THR A 244 -7.13 -12.94 25.24
C THR A 244 -6.51 -13.93 26.21
N GLN A 245 -5.69 -13.44 27.15
CA GLN A 245 -5.12 -14.26 28.22
C GLN A 245 -6.26 -14.82 29.08
N ILE A 246 -6.72 -16.02 28.73
CA ILE A 246 -7.42 -16.87 29.71
C ILE A 246 -6.35 -17.31 30.69
N ARG A 247 -6.31 -16.57 31.79
CA ARG A 247 -5.44 -16.81 32.92
C ARG A 247 -5.87 -18.11 33.59
N THR A 248 -5.39 -19.26 33.09
CA THR A 248 -5.44 -20.52 33.81
C THR A 248 -4.45 -20.45 34.96
N VAL A 249 -4.99 -20.28 36.16
CA VAL A 249 -4.21 -20.39 37.41
C VAL A 249 -3.80 -21.85 37.55
N HIS A 250 -2.62 -22.22 37.08
CA HIS A 250 -1.96 -23.45 37.45
C HIS A 250 -1.25 -23.23 38.77
N ALA A 251 -1.77 -23.88 39.81
CA ALA A 251 -1.11 -24.04 41.09
C ALA A 251 0.25 -24.73 40.88
N ALA A 252 1.31 -24.01 41.10
CA ALA A 252 2.66 -24.57 41.11
C ALA A 252 2.84 -25.40 42.37
N SER A 253 2.96 -26.71 42.24
CA SER A 253 3.47 -27.55 43.29
C SER A 253 5.00 -27.61 43.15
N SER A 254 5.70 -26.80 43.91
CA SER A 254 7.15 -26.97 44.14
C SER A 254 7.38 -27.97 45.26
N ARG A 255 7.95 -29.14 44.91
CA ARG A 255 8.58 -30.04 45.90
C ARG A 255 9.90 -29.45 46.30
N SER A 256 10.01 -29.10 47.59
CA SER A 256 11.30 -29.04 48.29
C SER A 256 11.18 -29.80 49.61
N SER A 257 12.01 -30.82 49.73
CA SER A 257 12.21 -31.66 50.89
C SER A 257 12.79 -30.86 52.07
N GLY A 258 12.24 -31.07 53.28
CA GLY A 258 12.79 -30.55 54.50
C GLY A 258 11.94 -30.94 55.70
N GLU A 259 12.34 -32.05 56.31
CA GLU A 259 11.79 -32.55 57.57
C GLU A 259 11.82 -31.48 58.65
N ARG A 260 10.71 -31.33 59.41
CA ARG A 260 10.71 -31.30 60.88
C ARG A 260 9.32 -31.48 61.46
N ARG A 261 9.21 -32.46 62.31
CA ARG A 261 8.25 -32.94 63.26
C ARG A 261 7.79 -31.82 64.21
N TYR A 262 6.52 -31.83 64.61
CA TYR A 262 5.95 -31.81 65.98
C TYR A 262 4.42 -31.59 65.88
N GLU A 263 3.72 -32.65 66.33
CA GLU A 263 2.73 -32.81 67.43
C GLU A 263 1.41 -32.05 67.34
N GLU A 264 0.40 -32.86 67.22
CA GLU A 264 -0.94 -32.98 67.80
C GLU A 264 -1.48 -31.80 68.58
N GLU A 265 -2.75 -31.46 68.30
CA GLU A 265 -3.86 -31.55 69.28
C GLU A 265 -5.22 -31.17 68.65
N HIS A 266 -6.15 -32.12 68.81
CA HIS A 266 -7.57 -32.04 69.07
C HIS A 266 -8.58 -31.26 68.16
N ALA A 267 -9.46 -32.11 67.59
CA ALA A 267 -10.88 -31.82 67.22
C ALA A 267 -11.76 -31.51 68.46
N PRO A 268 -13.07 -31.25 68.42
CA PRO A 268 -14.04 -31.49 67.34
C PRO A 268 -15.27 -30.50 67.24
N ARG A 269 -16.16 -30.82 66.28
CA ARG A 269 -17.60 -30.65 66.24
C ARG A 269 -18.22 -29.28 65.99
N ARG A 270 -19.03 -29.11 64.98
CA ARG A 270 -20.50 -29.37 64.98
C ARG A 270 -21.12 -29.09 63.60
N SER A 271 -21.87 -30.09 63.21
CA SER A 271 -22.95 -30.10 62.22
C SER A 271 -24.05 -29.07 62.51
N ARG A 272 -24.58 -28.43 61.46
CA ARG A 272 -25.99 -28.08 61.38
C ARG A 272 -26.50 -28.25 59.96
N ARG A 273 -27.30 -29.27 59.84
CA ARG A 273 -28.33 -29.62 58.89
C ARG A 273 -29.42 -28.56 59.02
N TYR A 274 -29.94 -28.04 57.95
CA TYR A 274 -31.32 -27.61 57.81
C TYR A 274 -31.85 -28.20 56.52
N GLU A 275 -32.85 -28.99 56.71
CA GLU A 275 -33.80 -29.55 55.79
C GLU A 275 -34.86 -28.55 55.39
N ASP A 276 -35.36 -28.75 54.15
CA ASP A 276 -36.75 -28.63 53.67
C ASP A 276 -37.53 -27.32 53.83
N ASP A 277 -38.01 -26.81 52.70
CA ASP A 277 -39.47 -26.84 52.45
C ASP A 277 -39.82 -26.37 51.03
N TYR A 278 -40.39 -27.26 50.27
CA TYR A 278 -41.65 -27.27 49.51
C TYR A 278 -42.17 -25.97 48.88
N ALA A 279 -42.39 -25.91 47.57
CA ALA A 279 -43.63 -26.27 46.90
C ALA A 279 -43.65 -25.86 45.41
N PRO A 280 -44.36 -26.59 44.55
CA PRO A 280 -44.35 -26.33 43.11
C PRO A 280 -45.39 -25.26 42.75
N ARG A 281 -45.02 -24.22 42.02
CA ARG A 281 -45.97 -23.33 41.36
C ARG A 281 -46.08 -23.66 39.87
N ARG A 282 -47.28 -24.07 39.57
CA ARG A 282 -48.01 -24.23 38.32
C ARG A 282 -47.45 -23.42 37.14
N GLY A 283 -47.43 -24.13 36.01
CA GLY A 283 -47.15 -23.65 34.69
C GLY A 283 -47.94 -22.42 34.27
N ARG A 284 -47.25 -21.53 33.60
CA ARG A 284 -47.84 -20.65 32.62
C ARG A 284 -47.47 -21.22 31.25
N ARG A 285 -48.48 -21.58 30.52
CA ARG A 285 -48.47 -21.73 29.07
C ARG A 285 -47.95 -20.42 28.50
N TYR A 286 -46.87 -20.46 27.81
CA TYR A 286 -46.51 -19.45 26.81
C TYR A 286 -47.01 -19.98 25.49
N ASP A 287 -47.85 -19.18 24.88
CA ASP A 287 -48.34 -19.36 23.54
C ASP A 287 -47.14 -19.36 22.59
N GLU A 288 -47.13 -20.35 21.73
CA GLU A 288 -46.21 -20.39 20.55
C GLU A 288 -46.59 -19.23 19.65
N GLU A 289 -45.83 -18.12 19.72
CA GLU A 289 -45.80 -17.14 18.66
C GLU A 289 -44.86 -17.68 17.61
N ASP A 290 -45.39 -17.86 16.43
CA ASP A 290 -44.71 -18.27 15.20
C ASP A 290 -43.50 -17.39 14.96
N ASP A 291 -42.30 -17.94 15.07
CA ASP A 291 -41.08 -17.36 14.51
C ASP A 291 -41.22 -17.38 12.99
N ASP A 292 -41.66 -16.26 12.43
CA ASP A 292 -41.46 -15.94 11.02
C ASP A 292 -39.96 -15.95 10.71
N LEU A 293 -39.50 -17.10 10.29
CA LEU A 293 -38.19 -17.22 9.63
C LEU A 293 -38.25 -16.39 8.36
N ASP A 294 -37.66 -15.21 8.41
CA ASP A 294 -37.38 -14.36 7.25
C ASP A 294 -36.85 -15.23 6.12
N GLU A 295 -37.70 -15.53 5.16
CA GLU A 295 -37.34 -16.14 3.87
C GLU A 295 -36.35 -15.20 3.18
N LEU A 296 -35.07 -15.60 3.15
CA LEU A 296 -34.09 -15.00 2.25
C LEU A 296 -34.68 -14.97 0.83
N PRO A 297 -34.64 -13.83 0.14
CA PRO A 297 -35.21 -13.71 -1.19
C PRO A 297 -34.59 -14.74 -2.13
N ARG A 298 -35.39 -15.67 -2.63
CA ARG A 298 -35.01 -16.66 -3.64
C ARG A 298 -34.44 -15.90 -4.83
N ARG A 299 -33.15 -16.07 -5.12
CA ARG A 299 -32.52 -15.54 -6.33
C ARG A 299 -33.33 -16.03 -7.53
N GLY A 300 -33.95 -15.10 -8.23
CA GLY A 300 -34.64 -15.40 -9.47
C GLY A 300 -33.68 -16.00 -10.51
N PRO A 301 -34.20 -16.66 -11.57
CA PRO A 301 -33.38 -17.31 -12.55
C PRO A 301 -32.43 -16.30 -13.23
N VAL A 302 -31.12 -16.57 -13.19
CA VAL A 302 -30.05 -15.69 -13.72
C VAL A 302 -29.97 -15.65 -15.24
N TRP A 303 -30.72 -16.49 -15.92
CA TRP A 303 -30.70 -16.61 -17.38
C TRP A 303 -31.09 -15.33 -18.14
N PRO A 304 -32.03 -14.46 -17.70
CA PRO A 304 -32.29 -13.21 -18.41
C PRO A 304 -31.12 -12.22 -18.34
N VAL A 305 -30.34 -12.25 -17.25
CA VAL A 305 -29.13 -11.42 -17.13
C VAL A 305 -28.04 -11.92 -18.08
N ILE A 306 -27.90 -13.24 -18.23
CA ILE A 306 -26.96 -13.86 -19.19
C ILE A 306 -27.34 -13.52 -20.62
N LEU A 307 -28.63 -13.57 -20.97
CA LEU A 307 -29.11 -13.19 -22.29
C LEU A 307 -28.88 -11.70 -22.59
N ALA A 308 -29.12 -10.81 -21.62
CA ALA A 308 -28.84 -9.39 -21.78
C ALA A 308 -27.35 -9.12 -22.00
N ALA A 309 -26.47 -9.77 -21.23
CA ALA A 309 -25.03 -9.67 -21.41
C ALA A 309 -24.56 -10.19 -22.79
N ALA A 310 -25.11 -11.30 -23.26
CA ALA A 310 -24.81 -11.86 -24.57
C ALA A 310 -25.26 -10.92 -25.70
N ALA A 311 -26.43 -10.27 -25.57
CA ALA A 311 -26.95 -9.32 -26.55
C ALA A 311 -26.05 -8.06 -26.63
N VAL A 312 -25.58 -7.55 -25.50
CA VAL A 312 -24.65 -6.42 -25.47
C VAL A 312 -23.31 -6.80 -26.11
N LEU A 313 -22.79 -7.98 -25.83
CA LEU A 313 -21.54 -8.46 -26.42
C LEU A 313 -21.66 -8.57 -27.95
N LEU A 314 -22.78 -9.15 -28.44
CA LEU A 314 -23.05 -9.26 -29.86
C LEU A 314 -23.16 -7.89 -30.55
N PHE A 315 -23.81 -6.93 -29.88
CA PHE A 315 -23.91 -5.55 -30.38
C PHE A 315 -22.55 -4.88 -30.51
N VAL A 316 -21.69 -5.03 -29.50
CA VAL A 316 -20.32 -4.49 -29.52
C VAL A 316 -19.49 -5.11 -30.64
N VAL A 317 -19.58 -6.42 -30.86
CA VAL A 317 -18.86 -7.10 -31.96
C VAL A 317 -19.35 -6.63 -33.33
N LEU A 318 -20.64 -6.48 -33.51
CA LEU A 318 -21.21 -5.98 -34.78
C LEU A 318 -20.83 -4.51 -35.03
N MET A 319 -20.84 -3.67 -33.99
CA MET A 319 -20.43 -2.27 -34.09
C MET A 319 -18.94 -2.17 -34.44
N PHE A 320 -18.09 -2.97 -33.81
CA PHE A 320 -16.66 -3.01 -34.11
C PHE A 320 -16.40 -3.51 -35.54
N SER A 321 -17.09 -4.55 -35.98
CA SER A 321 -17.00 -5.08 -37.35
C SER A 321 -17.45 -4.04 -38.39
N PHE A 322 -18.52 -3.30 -38.11
CA PHE A 322 -19.00 -2.22 -38.97
C PHE A 322 -17.99 -1.05 -39.06
N LEU A 323 -17.45 -0.61 -37.91
CA LEU A 323 -16.43 0.44 -37.86
C LEU A 323 -15.16 0.01 -38.60
N TRP A 324 -14.70 -1.22 -38.38
CA TRP A 324 -13.54 -1.79 -39.04
C TRP A 324 -13.69 -1.79 -40.54
N ASN A 325 -14.82 -2.27 -41.04
CA ASN A 325 -15.11 -2.33 -42.45
C ASN A 325 -15.23 -0.94 -43.09
N THR A 326 -15.78 0.05 -42.36
CA THR A 326 -15.94 1.42 -42.85
C THR A 326 -14.61 2.20 -42.85
N VAL A 327 -13.76 1.97 -41.82
CA VAL A 327 -12.46 2.65 -41.69
C VAL A 327 -11.45 2.04 -42.68
N ILE A 328 -11.39 0.72 -42.80
CA ILE A 328 -10.49 0.04 -43.72
C ILE A 328 -10.87 0.29 -45.16
N ALA A 329 -12.16 0.27 -45.48
CA ALA A 329 -12.64 0.61 -46.84
C ALA A 329 -12.22 2.04 -47.23
N LYS A 330 -12.32 3.01 -46.32
CA LYS A 330 -11.86 4.39 -46.56
C LYS A 330 -10.34 4.53 -46.66
N MET A 331 -9.57 3.74 -45.92
CA MET A 331 -8.08 3.76 -46.01
C MET A 331 -7.57 3.18 -47.33
N LEU A 332 -8.28 2.20 -47.89
CA LEU A 332 -7.91 1.58 -49.18
C LEU A 332 -8.36 2.38 -50.41
N GLU A 333 -9.27 3.35 -50.26
CA GLU A 333 -9.73 4.23 -51.34
C GLU A 333 -8.91 5.52 -51.54
N GLN A 334 -7.90 5.81 -50.69
CA GLN A 334 -7.02 6.95 -50.94
C GLN A 334 -5.76 6.52 -51.72
N PRO A 335 -5.65 6.82 -53.05
CA PRO A 335 -4.38 6.70 -53.73
C PRO A 335 -3.42 7.78 -53.26
N GLU A 336 -2.28 7.38 -52.71
CA GLU A 336 -1.18 8.29 -52.39
C GLU A 336 -0.65 8.96 -53.64
N THR A 337 -1.02 10.19 -53.89
CA THR A 337 -0.34 11.08 -54.82
C THR A 337 0.70 11.88 -54.08
N TYR A 338 1.89 11.33 -53.92
CA TYR A 338 3.07 12.14 -53.53
C TYR A 338 3.53 12.94 -54.74
N PRO A 339 3.66 14.28 -54.69
CA PRO A 339 4.33 15.04 -55.74
C PRO A 339 5.81 14.77 -55.73
N VAL A 340 6.33 14.23 -56.82
CA VAL A 340 7.75 14.06 -57.06
C VAL A 340 8.37 15.45 -57.24
N PRO A 341 9.36 15.90 -56.46
CA PRO A 341 10.05 17.16 -56.70
C PRO A 341 10.93 17.02 -57.93
N THR A 342 10.58 17.75 -58.98
CA THR A 342 11.40 17.94 -60.18
C THR A 342 12.65 18.76 -59.81
N LEU A 343 13.78 18.09 -59.71
CA LEU A 343 15.12 18.75 -59.73
C LEU A 343 15.35 19.34 -61.12
N VAL A 344 15.13 20.65 -61.27
CA VAL A 344 15.64 21.42 -62.40
C VAL A 344 17.06 21.90 -62.05
N GLY A 345 18.05 21.24 -62.64
CA GLY A 345 19.42 21.73 -62.65
C GLY A 345 19.50 23.01 -63.48
N ARG A 346 20.22 24.00 -62.99
CA ARG A 346 20.92 25.02 -63.81
C ARG A 346 22.34 25.19 -63.31
N LEU A 347 23.21 25.12 -64.23
CA LEU A 347 24.62 25.46 -64.43
C LEU A 347 25.13 26.57 -63.50
#